data_5156b3d1f23cd98f2aee1407b7348863
#
_entry.id   5156b3d1f23cd98f2aee1407b7348863
#
_cell.length_a   1.000
_cell.length_b   1.000
_cell.length_c   1.000
_cell.angle_alpha   90.00
_cell.angle_beta   90.00
_cell.angle_gamma   90.00
#
_symmetry.space_group_name_H-M   'P 1'
#
loop_
_entity.id
_entity.type
_entity.pdbx_description
1 polymer ?
#
loop_
_entity_poly.entity_id
_entity_poly.type
_entity_poly.pdbx_seq_one_letter_code
_entity_poly.pdbx_strand_id
1 'polypeptide(L)'
;MKMLRRLLLPLVCIGMIPIAMAADNRVADHPGYVDFSVLTTIANIEPNVEVSLKAPLLNMVTNLIRSEDEEAANFISKLLQVTVNVFESDAIDVDEISGSMNVIADDLDQQGWERVVRIREDSEHVDIYFRLSDDADVIYGIAIMVAEPGDTVLVNIVGDISTDDISALGQRFNIDELVDLDVN
;
A
#
# COMPACT_ATOMS: atom_id res chain seq x y z
N MET A 1 -7.39 58.30 50.06
CA MET A 1 -6.01 58.12 50.56
C MET A 1 -5.72 56.63 50.57
N LYS A 2 -4.66 56.21 49.86
CA LYS A 2 -3.96 54.90 49.92
C LYS A 2 -4.65 53.75 49.17
N MET A 3 -4.07 53.13 48.31
CA MET A 3 -2.81 52.89 47.65
C MET A 3 -2.98 51.65 46.78
N LEU A 4 -2.77 51.84 45.56
CA LEU A 4 -2.53 50.93 44.47
C LEU A 4 -1.51 49.83 44.88
N ARG A 5 -1.86 48.57 44.67
CA ARG A 5 -0.85 47.51 44.62
C ARG A 5 -1.14 46.57 43.42
N ARG A 6 -0.42 46.86 42.34
CA ARG A 6 -0.32 46.04 41.18
C ARG A 6 0.34 44.71 41.55
N LEU A 7 -0.32 43.59 41.28
CA LEU A 7 0.28 42.28 41.30
C LEU A 7 0.34 41.77 39.85
N LEU A 8 1.52 41.86 39.28
CA LEU A 8 1.87 41.28 38.00
C LEU A 8 1.89 39.74 38.15
N LEU A 9 0.96 39.05 37.50
CA LEU A 9 1.07 37.61 37.24
C LEU A 9 1.87 37.41 35.95
N PRO A 10 2.95 36.59 35.94
CA PRO A 10 3.56 36.18 34.71
C PRO A 10 2.68 35.13 34.06
N LEU A 11 2.22 35.44 32.84
CA LEU A 11 1.54 34.54 31.94
C LEU A 11 2.57 33.49 31.44
N VAL A 12 2.57 32.31 32.06
CA VAL A 12 3.34 31.15 31.56
C VAL A 12 2.59 30.60 30.35
N CYS A 13 3.01 31.02 29.16
CA CYS A 13 2.65 30.34 27.91
C CYS A 13 3.35 28.98 27.89
N ILE A 14 2.66 27.94 28.34
CA ILE A 14 3.05 26.56 28.05
C ILE A 14 2.76 26.34 26.56
N GLY A 15 3.82 26.48 25.75
CA GLY A 15 3.79 26.09 24.38
C GLY A 15 3.53 24.58 24.28
N MET A 16 2.31 24.19 23.95
CA MET A 16 2.04 22.85 23.45
C MET A 16 2.80 22.69 22.13
N ILE A 17 3.93 21.98 22.22
CA ILE A 17 4.62 21.47 21.03
C ILE A 17 3.71 20.38 20.48
N PRO A 18 3.14 20.52 19.28
CA PRO A 18 2.47 19.39 18.65
C PRO A 18 3.55 18.35 18.35
N ILE A 19 3.55 17.25 19.10
CA ILE A 19 4.34 16.07 18.79
C ILE A 19 3.82 15.56 17.44
N ALA A 20 4.67 15.69 16.45
CA ALA A 20 4.40 15.35 15.07
C ALA A 20 4.02 13.86 14.95
N MET A 21 2.76 13.61 14.62
CA MET A 21 2.31 12.39 13.92
C MET A 21 2.65 12.55 12.42
N ALA A 22 3.90 12.81 12.09
CA ALA A 22 4.30 13.23 10.74
C ALA A 22 4.83 12.08 9.87
N ALA A 23 4.83 10.83 10.35
CA ALA A 23 5.36 9.70 9.60
C ALA A 23 4.28 8.94 8.79
N ASP A 24 3.03 8.94 9.24
CA ASP A 24 1.94 8.19 8.61
C ASP A 24 1.35 8.89 7.37
N ASN A 25 1.33 10.22 7.37
CA ASN A 25 0.80 11.01 6.25
C ASN A 25 1.66 10.96 4.98
N ARG A 26 2.94 10.61 5.05
CA ARG A 26 3.82 10.64 3.89
C ARG A 26 3.56 9.50 2.91
N VAL A 27 3.10 8.35 3.38
CA VAL A 27 2.81 7.21 2.50
C VAL A 27 1.45 7.39 1.83
N ALA A 28 0.46 7.96 2.51
CA ALA A 28 -0.84 8.25 1.93
C ALA A 28 -0.79 9.29 0.78
N ASP A 29 0.22 10.17 0.79
CA ASP A 29 0.46 11.13 -0.30
C ASP A 29 1.32 10.55 -1.44
N HIS A 30 1.80 9.31 -1.31
CA HIS A 30 2.63 8.67 -2.32
C HIS A 30 1.78 8.19 -3.50
N PRO A 31 2.20 8.40 -4.77
CA PRO A 31 1.41 8.02 -5.95
C PRO A 31 1.10 6.52 -6.03
N GLY A 32 1.89 5.67 -5.37
CA GLY A 32 1.66 4.22 -5.30
C GLY A 32 0.77 3.77 -4.15
N TYR A 33 0.20 4.69 -3.36
CA TYR A 33 -0.69 4.33 -2.27
C TYR A 33 -2.12 4.10 -2.76
N VAL A 34 -2.75 3.04 -2.26
CA VAL A 34 -4.17 2.73 -2.49
C VAL A 34 -4.89 2.67 -1.15
N ASP A 35 -5.99 3.40 -1.04
CA ASP A 35 -6.88 3.34 0.12
C ASP A 35 -7.98 2.28 -0.10
N PHE A 36 -7.77 1.11 0.49
CA PHE A 36 -8.76 0.02 0.44
C PHE A 36 -9.91 0.17 1.46
N SER A 37 -9.91 1.23 2.28
CA SER A 37 -11.01 1.49 3.22
C SER A 37 -12.35 1.72 2.52
N VAL A 38 -12.31 2.04 1.23
CA VAL A 38 -13.49 2.11 0.35
C VAL A 38 -14.26 0.78 0.36
N LEU A 39 -13.56 -0.38 0.32
CA LEU A 39 -14.21 -1.68 0.38
C LEU A 39 -14.95 -1.88 1.70
N THR A 40 -14.32 -1.56 2.83
CA THR A 40 -14.95 -1.65 4.16
C THR A 40 -16.18 -0.76 4.26
N THR A 41 -16.15 0.39 3.59
CA THR A 41 -17.25 1.36 3.61
C THR A 41 -18.41 0.93 2.72
N ILE A 42 -18.15 0.45 1.50
CA ILE A 42 -19.18 0.08 0.51
C ILE A 42 -19.81 -1.27 0.89
N ALA A 43 -18.98 -2.29 1.16
CA ALA A 43 -19.46 -3.62 1.50
C ALA A 43 -19.83 -3.77 2.98
N ASN A 44 -19.51 -2.76 3.82
CA ASN A 44 -19.71 -2.77 5.28
C ASN A 44 -19.12 -4.02 5.96
N ILE A 45 -17.93 -4.43 5.48
CA ILE A 45 -17.21 -5.62 5.95
C ILE A 45 -15.86 -5.17 6.45
N GLU A 46 -15.45 -5.68 7.62
CA GLU A 46 -14.11 -5.48 8.17
C GLU A 46 -13.20 -6.65 7.76
N PRO A 47 -11.90 -6.42 7.49
CA PRO A 47 -10.98 -7.51 7.18
C PRO A 47 -10.79 -8.42 8.40
N ASN A 48 -10.77 -9.74 8.17
CA ASN A 48 -10.44 -10.75 9.18
C ASN A 48 -8.95 -10.71 9.54
N VAL A 49 -8.11 -10.38 8.54
CA VAL A 49 -6.67 -10.19 8.71
C VAL A 49 -6.26 -8.88 8.09
N GLU A 50 -5.57 -8.06 8.85
CA GLU A 50 -4.93 -6.84 8.38
C GLU A 50 -3.44 -6.89 8.73
N VAL A 51 -2.59 -6.78 7.71
CA VAL A 51 -1.14 -6.66 7.85
C VAL A 51 -0.72 -5.31 7.30
N SER A 52 0.04 -4.54 8.09
CA SER A 52 0.62 -3.28 7.64
C SER A 52 2.09 -3.22 8.05
N LEU A 53 2.98 -3.43 7.09
CA LEU A 53 4.42 -3.33 7.25
C LEU A 53 4.87 -1.96 6.76
N LYS A 54 5.23 -1.09 7.69
CA LYS A 54 5.71 0.28 7.40
C LYS A 54 7.24 0.32 7.37
N ALA A 55 7.80 1.38 6.83
CA ALA A 55 9.24 1.57 6.63
C ALA A 55 10.12 1.15 7.84
N PRO A 56 9.79 1.43 9.13
CA PRO A 56 10.64 0.98 10.24
C PRO A 56 10.78 -0.54 10.35
N LEU A 57 9.68 -1.29 10.11
CA LEU A 57 9.71 -2.77 10.12
C LEU A 57 10.39 -3.32 8.87
N LEU A 58 10.14 -2.75 7.70
CA LEU A 58 10.82 -3.11 6.45
C LEU A 58 12.33 -2.92 6.56
N ASN A 59 12.79 -1.80 7.14
CA ASN A 59 14.21 -1.55 7.40
C ASN A 59 14.82 -2.57 8.39
N MET A 60 14.06 -2.99 9.40
CA MET A 60 14.52 -4.03 10.31
C MET A 60 14.70 -5.36 9.57
N VAL A 61 13.73 -5.77 8.75
CA VAL A 61 13.84 -7.00 7.92
C VAL A 61 15.03 -6.90 6.98
N THR A 62 15.18 -5.78 6.26
CA THR A 62 16.33 -5.51 5.39
C THR A 62 17.67 -5.75 6.09
N ASN A 63 17.82 -5.23 7.31
CA ASN A 63 19.06 -5.40 8.07
C ASN A 63 19.30 -6.85 8.54
N LEU A 64 18.24 -7.59 8.84
CA LEU A 64 18.33 -8.99 9.25
C LEU A 64 18.78 -9.91 8.12
N ILE A 65 18.26 -9.69 6.91
CA ILE A 65 18.52 -10.59 5.77
C ILE A 65 19.73 -10.19 4.93
N ARG A 66 20.26 -8.97 5.08
CA ARG A 66 21.32 -8.43 4.23
C ARG A 66 22.57 -9.31 4.10
N SER A 67 22.94 -10.01 5.17
CA SER A 67 24.10 -10.90 5.15
C SER A 67 23.84 -12.25 4.47
N GLU A 68 22.60 -12.62 4.33
CA GLU A 68 22.17 -13.90 3.74
C GLU A 68 21.69 -13.70 2.29
N ASP A 69 21.05 -12.56 2.04
CA ASP A 69 20.42 -12.23 0.77
C ASP A 69 20.46 -10.70 0.52
N GLU A 70 21.56 -10.25 -0.09
CA GLU A 70 21.77 -8.84 -0.38
C GLU A 70 20.75 -8.30 -1.40
N GLU A 71 20.37 -9.11 -2.38
CA GLU A 71 19.41 -8.72 -3.43
C GLU A 71 18.01 -8.50 -2.85
N ALA A 72 17.51 -9.46 -2.08
CA ALA A 72 16.24 -9.29 -1.37
C ALA A 72 16.27 -8.11 -0.39
N ALA A 73 17.38 -7.90 0.32
CA ALA A 73 17.55 -6.76 1.21
C ALA A 73 17.50 -5.44 0.45
N ASN A 74 18.12 -5.35 -0.73
CA ASN A 74 18.09 -4.17 -1.58
C ASN A 74 16.67 -3.89 -2.08
N PHE A 75 15.95 -4.92 -2.53
CA PHE A 75 14.55 -4.79 -2.94
C PHE A 75 13.67 -4.26 -1.78
N ILE A 76 13.70 -4.93 -0.61
CA ILE A 76 12.88 -4.53 0.54
C ILE A 76 13.22 -3.11 1.02
N SER A 77 14.47 -2.67 0.88
CA SER A 77 14.89 -1.32 1.28
C SER A 77 14.23 -0.19 0.48
N LYS A 78 13.69 -0.48 -0.69
CA LYS A 78 12.98 0.46 -1.57
C LYS A 78 11.49 0.56 -1.23
N LEU A 79 10.98 -0.35 -0.40
CA LEU A 79 9.58 -0.36 -0.01
C LEU A 79 9.32 0.63 1.13
N LEU A 80 8.23 1.38 1.01
CA LEU A 80 7.74 2.31 2.00
C LEU A 80 6.66 1.69 2.88
N GLN A 81 5.78 0.89 2.28
CA GLN A 81 4.70 0.19 2.96
C GLN A 81 4.26 -1.05 2.17
N VAL A 82 3.88 -2.09 2.90
CA VAL A 82 3.12 -3.23 2.38
C VAL A 82 1.89 -3.40 3.23
N THR A 83 0.71 -3.38 2.61
CA THR A 83 -0.58 -3.63 3.27
C THR A 83 -1.23 -4.86 2.66
N VAL A 84 -1.76 -5.73 3.50
CA VAL A 84 -2.56 -6.90 3.09
C VAL A 84 -3.81 -6.91 3.93
N ASN A 85 -4.96 -6.92 3.27
CA ASN A 85 -6.28 -7.11 3.89
C ASN A 85 -6.90 -8.39 3.37
N VAL A 86 -7.32 -9.26 4.28
CA VAL A 86 -8.02 -10.50 3.94
C VAL A 86 -9.41 -10.44 4.55
N PHE A 87 -10.40 -10.69 3.72
CA PHE A 87 -11.82 -10.77 4.10
C PHE A 87 -12.29 -12.20 3.87
N GLU A 88 -12.67 -12.88 4.93
CA GLU A 88 -13.17 -14.25 4.89
C GLU A 88 -14.65 -14.27 5.29
N SER A 89 -15.54 -14.68 4.42
CA SER A 89 -16.94 -14.82 4.77
C SER A 89 -17.71 -15.66 3.75
N ASP A 90 -18.27 -16.77 4.21
CA ASP A 90 -19.21 -17.58 3.42
C ASP A 90 -20.51 -16.82 3.03
N ALA A 91 -20.74 -15.65 3.65
CA ALA A 91 -21.92 -14.81 3.40
C ALA A 91 -21.66 -13.72 2.35
N ILE A 92 -20.41 -13.55 1.91
CA ILE A 92 -20.06 -12.54 0.89
C ILE A 92 -20.32 -13.14 -0.48
N ASP A 93 -21.22 -12.49 -1.22
CA ASP A 93 -21.46 -12.82 -2.62
C ASP A 93 -20.29 -12.28 -3.46
N VAL A 94 -19.64 -13.14 -4.24
CA VAL A 94 -18.53 -12.75 -5.15
C VAL A 94 -18.97 -11.64 -6.11
N ASP A 95 -20.24 -11.62 -6.53
CA ASP A 95 -20.77 -10.58 -7.41
C ASP A 95 -20.85 -9.22 -6.70
N GLU A 96 -21.17 -9.16 -5.40
CA GLU A 96 -21.20 -7.93 -4.60
C GLU A 96 -19.79 -7.38 -4.38
N ILE A 97 -18.84 -8.26 -4.05
CA ILE A 97 -17.42 -7.88 -3.91
C ILE A 97 -16.84 -7.43 -5.24
N SER A 98 -17.16 -8.15 -6.32
CA SER A 98 -16.70 -7.76 -7.67
C SER A 98 -17.22 -6.38 -8.06
N GLY A 99 -18.44 -6.03 -7.66
CA GLY A 99 -19.00 -4.68 -7.81
C GLY A 99 -18.16 -3.63 -7.07
N SER A 100 -17.78 -3.92 -5.83
CA SER A 100 -16.94 -3.04 -5.02
C SER A 100 -15.50 -2.94 -5.55
N MET A 101 -14.93 -4.05 -6.03
CA MET A 101 -13.63 -4.07 -6.70
C MET A 101 -13.63 -3.25 -7.99
N ASN A 102 -14.73 -3.22 -8.74
CA ASN A 102 -14.83 -2.37 -9.93
C ASN A 102 -14.79 -0.88 -9.58
N VAL A 103 -15.34 -0.46 -8.43
CA VAL A 103 -15.24 0.93 -7.98
C VAL A 103 -13.77 1.30 -7.69
N ILE A 104 -13.04 0.40 -7.03
CA ILE A 104 -11.59 0.60 -6.80
C ILE A 104 -10.84 0.63 -8.12
N ALA A 105 -11.14 -0.29 -9.03
CA ALA A 105 -10.54 -0.37 -10.35
C ALA A 105 -10.73 0.91 -11.17
N ASP A 106 -11.95 1.47 -11.17
CA ASP A 106 -12.28 2.72 -11.86
C ASP A 106 -11.51 3.91 -11.25
N ASP A 107 -11.31 3.93 -9.93
CA ASP A 107 -10.53 4.95 -9.24
C ASP A 107 -9.03 4.83 -9.58
N LEU A 108 -8.48 3.62 -9.59
CA LEU A 108 -7.11 3.35 -10.00
C LEU A 108 -6.85 3.80 -11.44
N ASP A 109 -7.75 3.46 -12.38
CA ASP A 109 -7.65 3.88 -13.78
C ASP A 109 -7.63 5.42 -13.90
N GLN A 110 -8.47 6.14 -13.12
CA GLN A 110 -8.50 7.61 -13.10
C GLN A 110 -7.23 8.23 -12.51
N GLN A 111 -6.58 7.54 -11.58
CA GLN A 111 -5.31 7.98 -10.97
C GLN A 111 -4.08 7.61 -11.82
N GLY A 112 -4.27 7.00 -12.98
CA GLY A 112 -3.21 6.64 -13.92
C GLY A 112 -2.45 5.37 -13.51
N TRP A 113 -3.14 4.44 -12.84
CA TRP A 113 -2.63 3.07 -12.68
C TRP A 113 -2.89 2.28 -13.95
N GLU A 114 -1.98 1.37 -14.28
CA GLU A 114 -2.09 0.48 -15.42
C GLU A 114 -2.43 -0.92 -14.95
N ARG A 115 -3.53 -1.48 -15.49
CA ARG A 115 -3.89 -2.87 -15.19
C ARG A 115 -3.07 -3.80 -16.07
N VAL A 116 -2.19 -4.58 -15.43
CA VAL A 116 -1.26 -5.51 -16.10
C VAL A 116 -1.80 -6.94 -16.16
N VAL A 117 -2.65 -7.32 -15.19
CA VAL A 117 -3.28 -8.65 -15.19
C VAL A 117 -4.77 -8.49 -14.93
N ARG A 118 -5.58 -9.26 -15.67
CA ARG A 118 -6.99 -9.51 -15.39
C ARG A 118 -7.31 -10.97 -15.65
N ILE A 119 -7.74 -11.68 -14.62
CA ILE A 119 -8.24 -13.05 -14.68
C ILE A 119 -9.72 -13.02 -14.31
N ARG A 120 -10.53 -13.75 -15.06
CA ARG A 120 -11.96 -13.96 -14.80
C ARG A 120 -12.27 -15.40 -15.16
N GLU A 121 -12.24 -16.27 -14.16
CA GLU A 121 -12.52 -17.70 -14.31
C GLU A 121 -13.64 -18.05 -13.34
N ASP A 122 -14.74 -18.64 -13.86
CA ASP A 122 -15.93 -19.04 -13.12
C ASP A 122 -16.30 -18.08 -11.97
N SER A 123 -15.71 -18.29 -10.79
CA SER A 123 -15.93 -17.51 -9.57
C SER A 123 -14.65 -16.86 -9.02
N GLU A 124 -13.54 -16.90 -9.78
CA GLU A 124 -12.28 -16.25 -9.40
C GLU A 124 -12.05 -14.98 -10.21
N HIS A 125 -11.80 -13.89 -9.52
CA HIS A 125 -11.46 -12.60 -10.12
C HIS A 125 -10.12 -12.11 -9.58
N VAL A 126 -9.16 -11.87 -10.49
CA VAL A 126 -7.85 -11.29 -10.15
C VAL A 126 -7.62 -10.06 -11.01
N ASP A 127 -7.29 -8.94 -10.39
CA ASP A 127 -6.80 -7.74 -11.04
C ASP A 127 -5.47 -7.33 -10.41
N ILE A 128 -4.46 -7.05 -11.23
CA ILE A 128 -3.16 -6.50 -10.79
C ILE A 128 -2.92 -5.20 -11.52
N TYR A 129 -2.60 -4.16 -10.77
CA TYR A 129 -2.31 -2.81 -11.26
C TYR A 129 -0.92 -2.37 -10.84
N PHE A 130 -0.26 -1.64 -11.74
CA PHE A 130 0.99 -0.94 -11.47
C PHE A 130 0.78 0.56 -11.59
N ARG A 131 1.37 1.32 -10.66
CA ARG A 131 1.51 2.76 -10.77
C ARG A 131 2.94 3.08 -11.19
N LEU A 132 3.11 3.50 -12.43
CA LEU A 132 4.42 3.78 -13.00
C LEU A 132 4.77 5.27 -12.90
N SER A 133 6.07 5.59 -12.94
CA SER A 133 6.57 6.93 -13.24
C SER A 133 6.29 7.29 -14.71
N ASP A 134 6.38 8.56 -15.06
CA ASP A 134 6.09 9.06 -16.41
C ASP A 134 7.03 8.47 -17.48
N ASP A 135 8.25 8.09 -17.11
CA ASP A 135 9.25 7.42 -17.95
C ASP A 135 9.22 5.90 -17.85
N ALA A 136 8.34 5.36 -17.03
CA ALA A 136 8.18 3.93 -16.76
C ALA A 136 9.40 3.22 -16.15
N ASP A 137 10.38 3.97 -15.64
CA ASP A 137 11.59 3.41 -15.02
C ASP A 137 11.37 2.99 -13.56
N VAL A 138 10.32 3.54 -12.91
CA VAL A 138 10.00 3.30 -11.50
C VAL A 138 8.55 2.87 -11.35
N ILE A 139 8.34 1.82 -10.57
CA ILE A 139 7.03 1.38 -10.09
C ILE A 139 6.82 1.98 -8.69
N TYR A 140 5.92 2.96 -8.59
CA TYR A 140 5.55 3.59 -7.33
C TYR A 140 4.65 2.72 -6.46
N GLY A 141 3.86 1.85 -7.09
CA GLY A 141 2.95 0.98 -6.37
C GLY A 141 2.48 -0.20 -7.18
N ILE A 142 2.16 -1.27 -6.45
CA ILE A 142 1.51 -2.46 -6.96
C ILE A 142 0.23 -2.65 -6.16
N ALA A 143 -0.91 -2.80 -6.85
CA ALA A 143 -2.18 -3.16 -6.23
C ALA A 143 -2.64 -4.51 -6.77
N ILE A 144 -2.93 -5.45 -5.86
CA ILE A 144 -3.42 -6.78 -6.20
C ILE A 144 -4.77 -6.94 -5.53
N MET A 145 -5.76 -7.33 -6.31
CA MET A 145 -7.11 -7.60 -5.85
C MET A 145 -7.52 -8.98 -6.32
N VAL A 146 -7.84 -9.84 -5.36
CA VAL A 146 -8.30 -11.22 -5.59
C VAL A 146 -9.64 -11.39 -4.91
N ALA A 147 -10.62 -11.92 -5.62
CA ALA A 147 -11.89 -12.38 -5.05
C ALA A 147 -12.16 -13.81 -5.49
N GLU A 148 -12.39 -14.65 -4.52
CA GLU A 148 -12.77 -16.05 -4.64
C GLU A 148 -13.99 -16.33 -3.77
N PRO A 149 -14.73 -17.45 -3.96
CA PRO A 149 -15.82 -17.81 -3.07
C PRO A 149 -15.34 -17.98 -1.62
N GLY A 150 -15.81 -17.10 -0.75
CA GLY A 150 -15.45 -17.09 0.66
C GLY A 150 -14.25 -16.23 1.03
N ASP A 151 -13.41 -15.85 0.07
CA ASP A 151 -12.15 -15.14 0.33
C ASP A 151 -11.95 -13.93 -0.60
N THR A 152 -11.55 -12.82 -0.02
CA THR A 152 -11.11 -11.65 -0.78
C THR A 152 -9.79 -11.14 -0.21
N VAL A 153 -8.80 -10.95 -1.06
CA VAL A 153 -7.46 -10.47 -0.69
C VAL A 153 -7.14 -9.19 -1.44
N LEU A 154 -6.77 -8.15 -0.70
CA LEU A 154 -6.31 -6.89 -1.23
C LEU A 154 -4.89 -6.63 -0.75
N VAL A 155 -3.98 -6.37 -1.68
CA VAL A 155 -2.57 -6.06 -1.38
C VAL A 155 -2.21 -4.73 -2.00
N ASN A 156 -1.57 -3.86 -1.24
CA ASN A 156 -0.89 -2.68 -1.77
C ASN A 156 0.57 -2.67 -1.34
N ILE A 157 1.45 -2.60 -2.30
CA ILE A 157 2.89 -2.45 -2.11
C ILE A 157 3.26 -1.06 -2.60
N VAL A 158 3.82 -0.25 -1.71
CA VAL A 158 4.22 1.14 -1.98
C VAL A 158 5.73 1.26 -1.88
N GLY A 159 6.37 1.85 -2.87
CA GLY A 159 7.82 2.05 -2.87
C GLY A 159 8.33 2.64 -4.18
N ASP A 160 9.63 2.86 -4.25
CA ASP A 160 10.32 3.29 -5.47
C ASP A 160 11.06 2.08 -6.06
N ILE A 161 10.32 1.18 -6.72
CA ILE A 161 10.81 -0.10 -7.23
C ILE A 161 11.23 0.11 -8.68
N SER A 162 12.49 -0.21 -9.03
CA SER A 162 12.91 -0.15 -10.43
C SER A 162 12.44 -1.37 -11.22
N THR A 163 12.32 -1.24 -12.54
CA THR A 163 12.00 -2.36 -13.43
C THR A 163 13.06 -3.47 -13.37
N ASP A 164 14.34 -3.09 -13.16
CA ASP A 164 15.43 -4.05 -12.94
C ASP A 164 15.20 -4.93 -11.70
N ASP A 165 14.63 -4.38 -10.62
CA ASP A 165 14.32 -5.15 -9.41
C ASP A 165 13.23 -6.20 -9.66
N ILE A 166 12.23 -5.84 -10.46
CA ILE A 166 11.16 -6.78 -10.84
C ILE A 166 11.71 -7.89 -11.72
N SER A 167 12.56 -7.55 -12.70
CA SER A 167 13.22 -8.53 -13.57
C SER A 167 14.09 -9.51 -12.77
N ALA A 168 14.85 -9.00 -11.78
CA ALA A 168 15.65 -9.82 -10.89
C ALA A 168 14.79 -10.79 -10.06
N LEU A 169 13.66 -10.31 -9.50
CA LEU A 169 12.71 -11.16 -8.79
C LEU A 169 12.06 -12.20 -9.71
N GLY A 170 11.67 -11.81 -10.92
CA GLY A 170 11.11 -12.72 -11.93
C GLY A 170 12.05 -13.89 -12.24
N GLN A 171 13.32 -13.60 -12.50
CA GLN A 171 14.35 -14.62 -12.72
C GLN A 171 14.52 -15.55 -11.51
N ARG A 172 14.53 -15.00 -10.30
CA ARG A 172 14.73 -15.75 -9.06
C ARG A 172 13.59 -16.73 -8.76
N PHE A 173 12.34 -16.32 -9.04
CA PHE A 173 11.16 -17.12 -8.80
C PHE A 173 10.70 -17.93 -10.01
N ASN A 174 11.47 -17.91 -11.12
CA ASN A 174 11.13 -18.54 -12.41
C ASN A 174 9.75 -18.10 -12.92
N ILE A 175 9.43 -16.81 -12.78
CA ILE A 175 8.21 -16.20 -13.32
C ILE A 175 8.59 -15.59 -14.67
N ASP A 176 8.51 -16.40 -15.74
CA ASP A 176 8.96 -16.01 -17.08
C ASP A 176 8.20 -14.78 -17.61
N GLU A 177 6.93 -14.60 -17.21
CA GLU A 177 6.10 -13.46 -17.59
C GLU A 177 6.61 -12.11 -17.05
N LEU A 178 7.40 -12.11 -15.95
CA LEU A 178 8.02 -10.90 -15.41
C LEU A 178 9.40 -10.60 -16.01
N VAL A 179 10.01 -11.56 -16.69
CA VAL A 179 11.33 -11.39 -17.32
C VAL A 179 11.22 -10.67 -18.65
N ASP A 180 10.10 -10.82 -19.36
CA ASP A 180 9.86 -10.25 -20.70
C ASP A 180 9.38 -8.78 -20.68
N LEU A 181 9.39 -8.12 -19.50
CA LEU A 181 9.08 -6.69 -19.35
C LEU A 181 10.22 -5.76 -19.83
N ASP A 182 11.25 -6.30 -20.50
CA ASP A 182 12.23 -5.49 -21.22
C ASP A 182 11.52 -4.75 -22.37
N VAL A 183 11.11 -3.54 -22.06
CA VAL A 183 10.45 -2.63 -23.00
C VAL A 183 11.45 -2.21 -24.08
N ASN A 184 11.17 -2.65 -25.29
CA ASN A 184 11.79 -2.12 -26.51
C ASN A 184 11.45 -0.64 -26.71
#